data_d4d1fc8c55f0bfc8baa45ca2eeb38c23
#
_entry.id   d4d1fc8c55f0bfc8baa45ca2eeb38c23
#
_cell.length_a   1.000
_cell.length_b   1.000
_cell.length_c   1.000
_cell.angle_alpha   90.00
_cell.angle_beta   90.00
_cell.angle_gamma   90.00
#
_symmetry.space_group_name_H-M   'P 1'
#
loop_
_entity.id
_entity.type
_entity.pdbx_description
1 polymer ?
#
loop_
_entity_poly.entity_id
_entity_poly.type
_entity_poly.pdbx_seq_one_letter_code
_entity_poly.pdbx_strand_id
1 'polypeptide(L)'
;APQGYKKSWNIDRETSKAPDVDFIRNLILQLRTYSNVDASRIVIIGSSNGAALINRLLIELNGALFQTAIKLTGQLNTDQYNQNQFWHDPTGGNAYDTSTDPAQRRRILSIVGTVDTVVPYAGGNGVLGYQFLDAQESLYLFAKQMGYIGSQLTENQGIQIDNEVYQFSYLDGDVIMAKLVGANHGLQPFINHFQDGRIKNILKTFLNHP
;
A
#
# COMPACT_ATOMS: atom_id res chain seq x y z
N ALA A 1 -1.63 -15.88 -7.96
CA ALA A 1 -1.90 -14.95 -6.86
C ALA A 1 -2.89 -15.58 -5.89
N PRO A 2 -2.72 -15.42 -4.58
CA PRO A 2 -3.71 -15.89 -3.61
C PRO A 2 -4.99 -15.07 -3.72
N GLN A 3 -6.09 -15.63 -3.25
CA GLN A 3 -7.41 -14.99 -3.25
C GLN A 3 -7.97 -14.98 -1.83
N GLY A 4 -8.58 -13.85 -1.44
CA GLY A 4 -9.27 -13.72 -0.16
C GLY A 4 -10.47 -14.66 -0.04
N TYR A 5 -10.81 -15.03 1.18
CA TYR A 5 -11.98 -15.85 1.47
C TYR A 5 -13.25 -15.15 0.99
N LYS A 6 -14.13 -15.89 0.32
CA LYS A 6 -15.34 -15.33 -0.33
C LYS A 6 -15.04 -14.16 -1.30
N LYS A 7 -13.88 -14.20 -1.97
CA LYS A 7 -13.43 -13.22 -2.96
C LYS A 7 -13.10 -11.82 -2.41
N SER A 8 -12.91 -11.67 -1.10
CA SER A 8 -12.51 -10.43 -0.46
C SER A 8 -11.48 -10.69 0.63
N TRP A 9 -10.53 -9.78 0.79
CA TRP A 9 -9.62 -9.76 1.93
C TRP A 9 -10.31 -9.05 3.10
N ASN A 10 -10.15 -9.59 4.29
CA ASN A 10 -10.67 -8.97 5.51
C ASN A 10 -9.83 -7.75 5.88
N ILE A 11 -10.39 -6.58 5.68
CA ILE A 11 -9.76 -5.31 6.05
C ILE A 11 -10.26 -4.86 7.43
N ASP A 12 -11.58 -4.59 7.58
CA ASP A 12 -12.20 -4.22 8.85
C ASP A 12 -13.72 -4.49 8.90
N ARG A 13 -14.37 -4.76 7.78
CA ARG A 13 -15.84 -4.82 7.66
C ARG A 13 -16.36 -6.12 7.10
N GLU A 14 -15.49 -6.98 6.66
CA GLU A 14 -15.86 -8.26 6.07
C GLU A 14 -16.45 -9.20 7.13
N THR A 15 -17.68 -9.60 6.92
CA THR A 15 -18.40 -10.49 7.84
C THR A 15 -17.73 -11.85 8.04
N SER A 16 -16.86 -12.24 7.10
CA SER A 16 -16.11 -13.49 7.18
C SER A 16 -15.06 -13.48 8.30
N LYS A 17 -14.54 -12.30 8.66
CA LYS A 17 -13.45 -12.13 9.63
C LYS A 17 -12.29 -13.10 9.40
N ALA A 18 -11.98 -13.37 8.12
CA ALA A 18 -10.94 -14.32 7.76
C ALA A 18 -9.57 -13.84 8.28
N PRO A 19 -8.72 -14.74 8.80
CA PRO A 19 -7.40 -14.39 9.33
C PRO A 19 -6.40 -14.18 8.19
N ASP A 20 -6.65 -13.21 7.31
CA ASP A 20 -5.91 -13.03 6.07
C ASP A 20 -4.46 -12.59 6.31
N VAL A 21 -4.17 -11.87 7.37
CA VAL A 21 -2.78 -11.51 7.75
C VAL A 21 -1.99 -12.77 8.08
N ASP A 22 -2.55 -13.68 8.87
CA ASP A 22 -1.92 -14.97 9.21
C ASP A 22 -1.78 -15.87 7.98
N PHE A 23 -2.80 -15.87 7.12
CA PHE A 23 -2.73 -16.61 5.86
C PHE A 23 -1.54 -16.15 5.00
N ILE A 24 -1.39 -14.84 4.78
CA ILE A 24 -0.26 -14.30 3.99
C ILE A 24 1.07 -14.53 4.71
N ARG A 25 1.14 -14.37 6.04
CA ARG A 25 2.33 -14.71 6.82
C ARG A 25 2.78 -16.16 6.56
N ASN A 26 1.86 -17.10 6.72
CA ASN A 26 2.16 -18.52 6.55
C ASN A 26 2.54 -18.86 5.11
N LEU A 27 1.88 -18.23 4.13
CA LEU A 27 2.23 -18.38 2.72
C LEU A 27 3.67 -17.90 2.44
N ILE A 28 4.07 -16.75 2.97
CA ILE A 28 5.44 -16.24 2.81
C ILE A 28 6.44 -17.20 3.49
N LEU A 29 6.16 -17.65 4.70
CA LEU A 29 7.01 -18.59 5.41
C LEU A 29 7.17 -19.91 4.60
N GLN A 30 6.09 -20.43 4.03
CA GLN A 30 6.14 -21.60 3.16
C GLN A 30 6.96 -21.34 1.90
N LEU A 31 6.78 -20.20 1.22
CA LEU A 31 7.56 -19.85 0.03
C LEU A 31 9.07 -19.80 0.32
N ARG A 32 9.46 -19.31 1.48
CA ARG A 32 10.87 -19.21 1.91
C ARG A 32 11.54 -20.57 2.14
N THR A 33 10.79 -21.67 2.20
CA THR A 33 11.36 -23.03 2.31
C THR A 33 11.82 -23.60 0.97
N TYR A 34 11.41 -23.01 -0.15
CA TYR A 34 11.81 -23.50 -1.46
C TYR A 34 13.18 -22.97 -1.85
N SER A 35 14.06 -23.86 -2.31
CA SER A 35 15.45 -23.54 -2.66
C SER A 35 15.62 -22.60 -3.86
N ASN A 36 14.58 -22.47 -4.70
CA ASN A 36 14.55 -21.57 -5.84
C ASN A 36 13.89 -20.21 -5.53
N VAL A 37 13.57 -19.94 -4.27
CA VAL A 37 13.03 -18.65 -3.81
C VAL A 37 14.11 -17.89 -3.06
N ASP A 38 14.37 -16.66 -3.49
CA ASP A 38 15.22 -15.73 -2.75
C ASP A 38 14.43 -15.11 -1.60
N ALA A 39 14.65 -15.62 -0.40
CA ALA A 39 13.97 -15.15 0.81
C ALA A 39 14.29 -13.68 1.19
N SER A 40 15.35 -13.11 0.63
CA SER A 40 15.73 -11.69 0.84
C SER A 40 15.01 -10.74 -0.12
N ARG A 41 14.26 -11.26 -1.12
CA ARG A 41 13.62 -10.48 -2.19
C ARG A 41 12.13 -10.76 -2.34
N ILE A 42 11.43 -10.93 -1.24
CA ILE A 42 9.98 -11.12 -1.27
C ILE A 42 9.29 -9.77 -1.56
N VAL A 43 8.51 -9.76 -2.63
CA VAL A 43 7.69 -8.60 -3.06
C VAL A 43 6.22 -8.97 -2.95
N ILE A 44 5.42 -8.12 -2.32
CA ILE A 44 3.97 -8.25 -2.31
C ILE A 44 3.33 -7.12 -3.12
N ILE A 45 2.35 -7.48 -3.95
CA ILE A 45 1.63 -6.52 -4.80
C ILE A 45 0.13 -6.72 -4.58
N GLY A 46 -0.59 -5.64 -4.35
CA GLY A 46 -2.04 -5.65 -4.20
C GLY A 46 -2.71 -4.44 -4.82
N SER A 47 -3.94 -4.63 -5.30
CA SER A 47 -4.77 -3.57 -5.87
C SER A 47 -6.09 -3.48 -5.11
N SER A 48 -6.58 -2.24 -4.90
CA SER A 48 -7.85 -1.97 -4.24
C SER A 48 -7.94 -2.66 -2.87
N ASN A 49 -8.89 -3.58 -2.65
CA ASN A 49 -8.99 -4.38 -1.43
C ASN A 49 -7.67 -5.14 -1.11
N GLY A 50 -6.92 -5.60 -2.12
CA GLY A 50 -5.58 -6.18 -1.93
C GLY A 50 -4.53 -5.16 -1.47
N ALA A 51 -4.61 -3.90 -1.90
CA ALA A 51 -3.73 -2.84 -1.39
C ALA A 51 -4.07 -2.47 0.06
N ALA A 52 -5.35 -2.50 0.43
CA ALA A 52 -5.79 -2.33 1.81
C ALA A 52 -5.29 -3.47 2.72
N LEU A 53 -5.26 -4.72 2.23
CA LEU A 53 -4.60 -5.81 2.95
C LEU A 53 -3.09 -5.54 3.11
N ILE A 54 -2.41 -5.01 2.08
CA ILE A 54 -0.99 -4.65 2.22
C ILE A 54 -0.77 -3.62 3.32
N ASN A 55 -1.65 -2.63 3.48
CA ASN A 55 -1.57 -1.72 4.63
C ASN A 55 -1.63 -2.49 5.96
N ARG A 56 -2.53 -3.46 6.11
CA ARG A 56 -2.57 -4.34 7.29
C ARG A 56 -1.26 -5.10 7.48
N LEU A 57 -0.71 -5.69 6.42
CA LEU A 57 0.56 -6.43 6.48
C LEU A 57 1.73 -5.53 6.90
N LEU A 58 1.75 -4.27 6.42
CA LEU A 58 2.77 -3.29 6.81
C LEU A 58 2.65 -2.90 8.29
N ILE A 59 1.43 -2.83 8.81
CA ILE A 59 1.13 -2.44 10.20
C ILE A 59 1.31 -3.63 11.15
N GLU A 60 0.77 -4.81 10.81
CA GLU A 60 0.59 -5.92 11.73
C GLU A 60 1.74 -6.93 11.70
N LEU A 61 2.50 -7.00 10.59
CA LEU A 61 3.61 -7.94 10.49
C LEU A 61 4.93 -7.30 10.91
N ASN A 62 5.37 -7.66 12.11
CA ASN A 62 6.73 -7.37 12.56
C ASN A 62 7.71 -8.40 11.98
N GLY A 63 8.89 -7.95 11.60
CA GLY A 63 9.94 -8.81 11.09
C GLY A 63 10.11 -8.75 9.56
N ALA A 64 11.25 -9.23 9.08
CA ALA A 64 11.68 -9.18 7.68
C ALA A 64 11.02 -10.29 6.83
N LEU A 65 9.70 -10.46 6.91
CA LEU A 65 8.99 -11.46 6.11
C LEU A 65 8.98 -11.10 4.63
N PHE A 66 8.84 -9.81 4.33
CA PHE A 66 8.92 -9.27 2.97
C PHE A 66 9.62 -7.91 3.00
N GLN A 67 10.29 -7.57 1.92
CA GLN A 67 11.10 -6.35 1.82
C GLN A 67 10.38 -5.24 1.06
N THR A 68 9.50 -5.60 0.13
CA THR A 68 8.89 -4.66 -0.81
C THR A 68 7.39 -4.83 -0.86
N ALA A 69 6.67 -3.72 -0.75
CA ALA A 69 5.22 -3.63 -0.89
C ALA A 69 4.85 -2.69 -2.04
N ILE A 70 3.98 -3.14 -2.94
CA ILE A 70 3.46 -2.34 -4.04
C ILE A 70 1.94 -2.27 -3.91
N LYS A 71 1.43 -1.06 -3.74
CA LYS A 71 0.01 -0.77 -3.55
C LYS A 71 -0.54 -0.04 -4.77
N LEU A 72 -1.59 -0.58 -5.36
CA LEU A 72 -2.32 0.07 -6.45
C LEU A 72 -3.69 0.50 -5.92
N THR A 73 -3.98 1.80 -5.98
CA THR A 73 -5.28 2.38 -5.61
C THR A 73 -5.76 1.98 -4.20
N GLY A 74 -4.91 2.17 -3.20
CA GLY A 74 -5.27 1.85 -1.81
C GLY A 74 -4.37 2.54 -0.80
N GLN A 75 -4.88 3.54 -0.10
CA GLN A 75 -4.26 4.24 1.02
C GLN A 75 -4.81 3.75 2.37
N LEU A 76 -4.29 4.31 3.47
CA LEU A 76 -4.80 4.06 4.82
C LEU A 76 -6.24 4.55 4.96
N ASN A 77 -7.00 3.85 5.77
CA ASN A 77 -8.29 4.33 6.28
C ASN A 77 -8.15 4.78 7.75
N THR A 78 -9.19 5.41 8.28
CA THR A 78 -9.19 5.97 9.64
C THR A 78 -9.21 4.90 10.74
N ASP A 79 -9.55 3.65 10.44
CA ASP A 79 -9.44 2.55 11.40
C ASP A 79 -7.97 2.11 11.52
N GLN A 80 -7.21 2.17 10.43
CA GLN A 80 -5.78 1.81 10.41
C GLN A 80 -4.87 2.91 10.97
N TYR A 81 -5.28 4.18 10.85
CA TYR A 81 -4.53 5.32 11.40
C TYR A 81 -5.46 6.43 11.85
N ASN A 82 -5.44 6.72 13.14
CA ASN A 82 -6.13 7.84 13.76
C ASN A 82 -5.39 8.25 15.06
N GLN A 83 -5.73 9.43 15.61
CA GLN A 83 -5.13 9.93 16.84
C GLN A 83 -3.58 9.91 16.84
N ASN A 84 -2.98 10.12 15.66
CA ASN A 84 -1.53 10.07 15.43
C ASN A 84 -0.88 8.70 15.74
N GLN A 85 -1.62 7.61 15.63
CA GLN A 85 -1.15 6.25 15.87
C GLN A 85 -1.66 5.28 14.81
N PHE A 86 -0.86 4.24 14.52
CA PHE A 86 -1.32 3.09 13.77
C PHE A 86 -2.06 2.13 14.70
N TRP A 87 -3.12 1.54 14.16
CA TRP A 87 -3.97 0.59 14.86
C TRP A 87 -4.04 -0.72 14.13
N HIS A 88 -4.17 -1.80 14.88
CA HIS A 88 -4.38 -3.13 14.34
C HIS A 88 -5.43 -3.90 15.15
N ASP A 89 -5.87 -4.99 14.58
CA ASP A 89 -6.86 -5.88 15.20
C ASP A 89 -6.25 -7.28 15.43
N PRO A 90 -5.59 -7.52 16.56
CA PRO A 90 -4.93 -8.79 16.85
C PRO A 90 -5.93 -9.93 17.09
N THR A 91 -7.18 -9.61 17.40
CA THR A 91 -8.22 -10.60 17.68
C THR A 91 -8.95 -11.11 16.44
N GLY A 92 -8.80 -10.41 15.31
CA GLY A 92 -9.57 -10.66 14.09
C GLY A 92 -11.05 -10.27 14.22
N GLY A 93 -11.38 -9.48 15.23
CA GLY A 93 -12.75 -9.01 15.51
C GLY A 93 -13.15 -7.77 14.68
N ASN A 94 -12.24 -7.19 13.95
CA ASN A 94 -12.36 -5.92 13.22
C ASN A 94 -12.58 -4.74 14.17
N ALA A 95 -11.95 -4.76 15.35
CA ALA A 95 -12.09 -3.72 16.37
C ALA A 95 -11.10 -2.57 16.21
N TYR A 96 -9.90 -2.83 15.66
CA TYR A 96 -8.79 -1.86 15.53
C TYR A 96 -8.54 -1.07 16.82
N ASP A 97 -8.43 -1.81 17.93
CA ASP A 97 -8.36 -1.28 19.30
C ASP A 97 -6.95 -1.35 19.91
N THR A 98 -6.00 -1.92 19.19
CA THR A 98 -4.62 -2.06 19.66
C THR A 98 -3.69 -1.18 18.85
N SER A 99 -3.04 -0.21 19.51
CA SER A 99 -2.03 0.62 18.85
C SER A 99 -0.75 -0.16 18.57
N THR A 100 -0.08 0.18 17.49
CA THR A 100 1.17 -0.46 17.09
C THR A 100 2.13 0.55 16.46
N ASP A 101 3.39 0.15 16.36
CA ASP A 101 4.47 0.99 15.86
C ASP A 101 5.19 0.24 14.71
N PRO A 102 4.74 0.39 13.46
CA PRO A 102 5.30 -0.33 12.32
C PRO A 102 6.65 0.25 11.88
N ALA A 103 7.63 0.27 12.78
CA ALA A 103 8.93 0.93 12.59
C ALA A 103 9.89 0.22 11.62
N GLN A 104 9.51 -0.94 11.10
CA GLN A 104 10.41 -1.68 10.22
C GLN A 104 10.54 -1.01 8.86
N ARG A 105 11.77 -0.69 8.46
CA ARG A 105 12.06 -0.15 7.13
C ARG A 105 11.75 -1.18 6.06
N ARG A 106 10.96 -0.77 5.09
CA ARG A 106 10.57 -1.53 3.90
C ARG A 106 10.51 -0.61 2.70
N ARG A 107 10.61 -1.18 1.53
CA ARG A 107 10.38 -0.44 0.30
C ARG A 107 8.88 -0.43 -0.01
N ILE A 108 8.32 0.75 -0.22
CA ILE A 108 6.89 0.93 -0.50
C ILE A 108 6.72 1.75 -1.78
N LEU A 109 6.00 1.19 -2.75
CA LEU A 109 5.50 1.94 -3.90
C LEU A 109 3.97 2.01 -3.81
N SER A 110 3.42 3.22 -3.85
CA SER A 110 1.99 3.47 -3.94
C SER A 110 1.67 4.13 -5.27
N ILE A 111 0.79 3.54 -6.09
CA ILE A 111 0.34 4.09 -7.36
C ILE A 111 -1.13 4.47 -7.21
N VAL A 112 -1.45 5.76 -7.42
CA VAL A 112 -2.78 6.32 -7.15
C VAL A 112 -3.25 7.22 -8.28
N GLY A 113 -4.55 7.23 -8.54
CA GLY A 113 -5.18 8.07 -9.55
C GLY A 113 -5.89 9.27 -8.94
N THR A 114 -5.77 10.46 -9.56
CA THR A 114 -6.35 11.69 -8.98
C THR A 114 -7.86 11.82 -9.15
N VAL A 115 -8.49 11.03 -10.04
CA VAL A 115 -9.95 11.00 -10.22
C VAL A 115 -10.56 9.67 -9.77
N ASP A 116 -9.88 8.97 -8.85
CA ASP A 116 -10.40 7.78 -8.19
C ASP A 116 -11.58 8.17 -7.28
N THR A 117 -12.77 7.63 -7.57
CA THR A 117 -14.01 7.86 -6.80
C THR A 117 -14.32 6.72 -5.83
N VAL A 118 -13.54 5.64 -5.87
CA VAL A 118 -13.68 4.45 -5.01
C VAL A 118 -12.82 4.60 -3.76
N VAL A 119 -11.55 4.98 -3.97
CA VAL A 119 -10.57 5.34 -2.93
C VAL A 119 -10.06 6.75 -3.27
N PRO A 120 -10.74 7.82 -2.81
CA PRO A 120 -10.47 9.18 -3.28
C PRO A 120 -9.04 9.62 -2.96
N TYR A 121 -8.33 10.16 -3.95
CA TYR A 121 -6.96 10.66 -3.79
C TYR A 121 -6.79 11.61 -2.61
N ALA A 122 -7.70 12.56 -2.46
CA ALA A 122 -7.70 13.53 -1.35
C ALA A 122 -8.27 12.97 -0.04
N GLY A 123 -8.49 11.65 0.03
CA GLY A 123 -9.12 11.05 1.20
C GLY A 123 -10.62 11.32 1.33
N GLY A 124 -11.18 11.05 2.50
CA GLY A 124 -12.59 11.22 2.79
C GLY A 124 -13.42 9.96 2.51
N ASN A 125 -14.71 10.17 2.25
CA ASN A 125 -15.65 9.06 2.04
C ASN A 125 -15.37 8.29 0.74
N GLY A 126 -15.14 7.00 0.88
CA GLY A 126 -15.00 6.08 -0.24
C GLY A 126 -16.11 5.02 -0.28
N VAL A 127 -15.86 3.93 -1.00
CA VAL A 127 -16.82 2.82 -1.08
C VAL A 127 -17.03 2.14 0.27
N LEU A 128 -18.17 1.49 0.42
CA LEU A 128 -18.55 0.70 1.61
C LEU A 128 -18.48 1.49 2.92
N GLY A 129 -18.52 2.82 2.85
CA GLY A 129 -18.45 3.69 4.02
C GLY A 129 -17.07 3.81 4.67
N TYR A 130 -16.00 3.39 3.97
CA TYR A 130 -14.64 3.66 4.43
C TYR A 130 -14.36 5.16 4.43
N GLN A 131 -13.66 5.61 5.46
CA GLN A 131 -13.05 6.92 5.55
C GLN A 131 -11.55 6.77 5.26
N PHE A 132 -11.10 7.32 4.14
CA PHE A 132 -9.69 7.23 3.74
C PHE A 132 -8.92 8.48 4.14
N LEU A 133 -7.65 8.33 4.47
CA LEU A 133 -6.71 9.42 4.55
C LEU A 133 -6.36 9.92 3.14
N ASP A 134 -5.84 11.14 3.03
CA ASP A 134 -5.20 11.61 1.80
C ASP A 134 -4.06 10.66 1.39
N ALA A 135 -3.88 10.45 0.08
CA ALA A 135 -2.92 9.47 -0.43
C ALA A 135 -1.47 9.84 -0.10
N GLN A 136 -1.11 11.14 -0.18
CA GLN A 136 0.23 11.60 0.18
C GLN A 136 0.47 11.50 1.68
N GLU A 137 -0.51 11.91 2.49
CA GLU A 137 -0.45 11.76 3.95
C GLU A 137 -0.26 10.30 4.32
N SER A 138 -1.08 9.40 3.77
CA SER A 138 -1.00 7.96 4.03
C SER A 138 0.41 7.40 3.80
N LEU A 139 1.07 7.80 2.72
CA LEU A 139 2.42 7.33 2.44
C LEU A 139 3.47 8.00 3.34
N TYR A 140 3.33 9.32 3.57
CA TYR A 140 4.22 10.07 4.47
C TYR A 140 4.23 9.47 5.88
N LEU A 141 3.08 9.03 6.41
CA LEU A 141 2.97 8.40 7.72
C LEU A 141 3.82 7.13 7.80
N PHE A 142 3.82 6.28 6.78
CA PHE A 142 4.73 5.14 6.71
C PHE A 142 6.19 5.58 6.64
N ALA A 143 6.52 6.57 5.81
CA ALA A 143 7.89 7.07 5.72
C ALA A 143 8.38 7.64 7.06
N LYS A 144 7.55 8.43 7.73
CA LYS A 144 7.83 8.99 9.07
C LYS A 144 8.10 7.88 10.09
N GLN A 145 7.24 6.86 10.11
CA GLN A 145 7.37 5.72 10.99
C GLN A 145 8.66 4.92 10.74
N MET A 146 9.12 4.89 9.50
CA MET A 146 10.38 4.25 9.09
C MET A 146 11.62 5.12 9.27
N GLY A 147 11.49 6.29 9.94
CA GLY A 147 12.59 7.16 10.30
C GLY A 147 12.80 8.38 9.40
N TYR A 148 11.87 8.72 8.52
CA TYR A 148 11.94 9.99 7.80
C TYR A 148 11.68 11.16 8.76
N ILE A 149 12.61 12.10 8.83
CA ILE A 149 12.57 13.24 9.76
C ILE A 149 12.09 14.56 9.12
N GLY A 150 11.91 14.58 7.78
CA GLY A 150 11.43 15.75 7.06
C GLY A 150 9.90 15.93 7.15
N SER A 151 9.41 17.04 6.64
CA SER A 151 7.98 17.30 6.51
C SER A 151 7.39 16.51 5.35
N GLN A 152 6.07 16.34 5.36
CA GLN A 152 5.34 15.82 4.20
C GLN A 152 5.61 16.70 2.97
N LEU A 153 5.86 16.06 1.83
CA LEU A 153 6.02 16.76 0.56
C LEU A 153 4.69 17.37 0.14
N THR A 154 4.74 18.60 -0.32
CA THR A 154 3.57 19.28 -0.91
C THR A 154 3.39 18.91 -2.38
N GLU A 155 2.23 19.20 -2.94
CA GLU A 155 1.93 18.96 -4.36
C GLU A 155 2.99 19.53 -5.32
N ASN A 156 3.54 20.69 -5.01
CA ASN A 156 4.55 21.36 -5.84
C ASN A 156 5.95 20.72 -5.73
N GLN A 157 6.17 19.80 -4.83
CA GLN A 157 7.42 19.07 -4.65
C GLN A 157 7.43 17.71 -5.36
N GLY A 158 6.31 17.35 -6.00
CA GLY A 158 6.26 16.19 -6.87
C GLY A 158 7.13 16.40 -8.11
N ILE A 159 7.97 15.42 -8.43
CA ILE A 159 8.82 15.44 -9.62
C ILE A 159 8.06 14.79 -10.76
N GLN A 160 7.86 15.52 -11.85
CA GLN A 160 7.27 14.94 -13.05
C GLN A 160 8.26 13.96 -13.70
N ILE A 161 7.92 12.68 -13.74
CA ILE A 161 8.75 11.61 -14.30
C ILE A 161 8.28 11.14 -15.68
N ASP A 162 7.02 11.45 -16.02
CA ASP A 162 6.42 11.18 -17.33
C ASP A 162 5.23 12.13 -17.54
N ASN A 163 4.61 12.13 -18.72
CA ASN A 163 3.40 12.90 -18.95
C ASN A 163 2.29 12.45 -17.97
N GLU A 164 1.73 13.42 -17.24
CA GLU A 164 0.69 13.19 -16.22
C GLU A 164 1.10 12.26 -15.08
N VAL A 165 2.40 11.99 -14.88
CA VAL A 165 2.94 11.15 -13.80
C VAL A 165 3.89 11.96 -12.92
N TYR A 166 3.56 12.08 -11.65
CA TYR A 166 4.38 12.76 -10.65
C TYR A 166 4.82 11.78 -9.56
N GLN A 167 6.08 11.88 -9.17
CA GLN A 167 6.67 11.07 -8.14
C GLN A 167 6.94 11.90 -6.88
N PHE A 168 6.53 11.36 -5.74
CA PHE A 168 6.89 11.85 -4.41
C PHE A 168 7.75 10.79 -3.73
N SER A 169 8.94 11.15 -3.28
CA SER A 169 9.95 10.21 -2.82
C SER A 169 10.46 10.57 -1.43
N TYR A 170 10.48 9.58 -0.54
CA TYR A 170 11.02 9.66 0.81
C TYR A 170 12.08 8.56 1.00
N LEU A 171 12.94 8.74 2.01
CA LEU A 171 13.94 7.74 2.42
C LEU A 171 14.80 7.24 1.26
N ASP A 172 15.32 8.20 0.46
CA ASP A 172 16.21 7.94 -0.68
C ASP A 172 15.63 6.99 -1.74
N GLY A 173 14.29 7.01 -1.93
CA GLY A 173 13.61 6.18 -2.90
C GLY A 173 13.04 4.87 -2.38
N ASP A 174 13.17 4.59 -1.09
CA ASP A 174 12.53 3.42 -0.48
C ASP A 174 11.02 3.56 -0.38
N VAL A 175 10.50 4.79 -0.20
CA VAL A 175 9.07 5.04 -0.06
C VAL A 175 8.64 6.04 -1.12
N ILE A 176 7.92 5.56 -2.12
CA ILE A 176 7.54 6.33 -3.32
C ILE A 176 6.03 6.30 -3.52
N MET A 177 5.47 7.46 -3.87
CA MET A 177 4.15 7.55 -4.50
C MET A 177 4.30 7.97 -5.96
N ALA A 178 3.65 7.25 -6.87
CA ALA A 178 3.39 7.66 -8.24
C ALA A 178 1.94 8.14 -8.35
N LYS A 179 1.76 9.44 -8.52
CA LYS A 179 0.49 10.12 -8.74
C LYS A 179 0.20 10.16 -10.23
N LEU A 180 -0.90 9.55 -10.65
CA LEU A 180 -1.36 9.53 -12.04
C LEU A 180 -2.50 10.54 -12.21
N VAL A 181 -2.22 11.65 -12.88
CA VAL A 181 -3.21 12.73 -13.09
C VAL A 181 -4.27 12.25 -14.07
N GLY A 182 -5.54 12.33 -13.68
CA GLY A 182 -6.67 11.89 -14.49
C GLY A 182 -6.93 10.37 -14.45
N ALA A 183 -6.16 9.58 -13.70
CA ALA A 183 -6.45 8.16 -13.55
C ALA A 183 -7.59 7.89 -12.57
N ASN A 184 -8.47 6.95 -12.92
CA ASN A 184 -9.53 6.44 -12.07
C ASN A 184 -9.06 5.26 -11.19
N HIS A 185 -9.99 4.62 -10.48
CA HIS A 185 -9.70 3.46 -9.61
C HIS A 185 -9.06 2.28 -10.35
N GLY A 186 -9.41 2.04 -11.59
CA GLY A 186 -8.78 1.03 -12.45
C GLY A 186 -7.47 1.50 -13.07
N LEU A 187 -6.92 2.65 -12.66
CA LEU A 187 -5.74 3.31 -13.22
C LEU A 187 -5.86 3.60 -14.73
N GLN A 188 -7.08 3.74 -15.23
CA GLN A 188 -7.33 4.15 -16.60
C GLN A 188 -7.15 5.68 -16.72
N PRO A 189 -6.59 6.20 -17.83
CA PRO A 189 -6.27 5.49 -19.08
C PRO A 189 -4.91 4.78 -19.09
N PHE A 190 -4.12 4.84 -18.04
CA PHE A 190 -2.73 4.34 -17.99
C PHE A 190 -2.60 2.81 -18.14
N ILE A 191 -3.65 2.05 -17.89
CA ILE A 191 -3.67 0.57 -18.06
C ILE A 191 -4.32 0.13 -19.38
N ASN A 192 -5.25 0.91 -19.96
CA ASN A 192 -6.05 0.48 -21.11
C ASN A 192 -5.30 0.39 -22.44
N HIS A 193 -4.13 0.96 -22.51
CA HIS A 193 -3.29 0.81 -23.68
C HIS A 193 -2.22 -0.23 -23.35
N PHE A 194 -2.34 -1.44 -23.89
CA PHE A 194 -1.26 -2.45 -23.86
C PHE A 194 0.09 -1.90 -24.33
N GLN A 195 0.09 -0.71 -24.93
CA GLN A 195 1.25 0.05 -25.35
C GLN A 195 1.67 1.15 -24.38
N ASP A 196 0.84 1.51 -23.38
CA ASP A 196 1.21 2.48 -22.36
C ASP A 196 2.14 1.82 -21.34
N GLY A 197 3.43 1.99 -21.55
CA GLY A 197 4.46 1.40 -20.68
C GLY A 197 4.66 2.12 -19.35
N ARG A 198 3.92 3.21 -19.06
CA ARG A 198 4.21 4.08 -17.91
C ARG A 198 4.16 3.34 -16.57
N ILE A 199 3.08 2.62 -16.26
CA ILE A 199 3.01 1.82 -15.02
C ILE A 199 4.09 0.75 -14.99
N LYS A 200 4.31 0.05 -16.10
CA LYS A 200 5.39 -0.94 -16.22
C LYS A 200 6.76 -0.33 -15.96
N ASN A 201 7.00 0.88 -16.48
CA ASN A 201 8.26 1.59 -16.27
C ASN A 201 8.43 2.01 -14.81
N ILE A 202 7.38 2.53 -14.16
CA ILE A 202 7.38 2.86 -12.73
C ILE A 202 7.74 1.62 -11.91
N LEU A 203 7.06 0.49 -12.15
CA LEU A 203 7.32 -0.77 -11.45
C LEU A 203 8.75 -1.25 -11.68
N LYS A 204 9.22 -1.24 -12.93
CA LYS A 204 10.56 -1.68 -13.30
C LYS A 204 11.64 -0.81 -12.65
N THR A 205 11.47 0.52 -12.70
CA THR A 205 12.41 1.45 -12.07
C THR A 205 12.46 1.23 -10.56
N PHE A 206 11.31 1.12 -9.92
CA PHE A 206 11.25 0.87 -8.47
C PHE A 206 11.89 -0.46 -8.07
N LEU A 207 11.58 -1.55 -8.77
CA LEU A 207 12.09 -2.88 -8.44
C LEU A 207 13.59 -3.04 -8.71
N ASN A 208 14.14 -2.28 -9.66
CA ASN A 208 15.56 -2.31 -10.00
C ASN A 208 16.41 -1.28 -9.21
N HIS A 209 15.78 -0.40 -8.46
CA HIS A 209 16.51 0.48 -7.55
C HIS A 209 17.11 -0.35 -6.42
N PRO A 210 18.42 -0.21 -6.12
CA PRO A 210 19.11 -1.03 -5.12
C PRO A 210 18.62 -0.77 -3.71
#